data_f21b482e0db55dbe651e0ceda66769ce
#
_entry.id   f21b482e0db55dbe651e0ceda66769ce
#
_cell.length_a   1.000
_cell.length_b   1.000
_cell.length_c   1.000
_cell.angle_alpha   90.00
_cell.angle_beta   90.00
_cell.angle_gamma   90.00
#
_symmetry.space_group_name_H-M   'P 1'
#
loop_
_entity.id
_entity.type
_entity.pdbx_description
1 polymer ?
#
loop_
_entity_poly.entity_id
_entity_poly.type
_entity_poly.pdbx_seq_one_letter_code
_entity_poly.pdbx_strand_id
1 'polypeptide(L)'
;PVRREVARIALEKLISDGRIHPTRIEETVEKARREVENTIKQEGERAVLEVGVNGVHHELVKLLGRLRYRTSYGQNVLNHSLEVAYLSGMMASELGLDPTVAKRAGLLHDIGKALDHEMEGSHVQIGVDVARKYRESEAVVHAIAAHHGDVEAKTVIACIVQAADAISAARPGARRENLENYIKRLEKLEEVASSFEGVESCYAIQAGREIRIMVKPDKVSDERMTL
;
A
#
# COMPACT_ATOMS: atom_id res chain seq x y z
N PRO A 1 4.81 12.79 2.42
CA PRO A 1 3.41 12.81 2.87
C PRO A 1 3.23 13.66 4.14
N VAL A 2 4.00 13.39 5.23
CA VAL A 2 3.90 14.10 6.52
C VAL A 2 4.15 15.61 6.38
N ARG A 3 5.20 16.02 5.67
CA ARG A 3 5.51 17.46 5.42
C ARG A 3 4.37 18.18 4.71
N ARG A 4 3.68 17.52 3.78
CA ARG A 4 2.53 18.09 3.09
C ARG A 4 1.38 18.36 4.07
N GLU A 5 1.13 17.46 5.01
CA GLU A 5 0.09 17.64 6.02
C GLU A 5 0.42 18.77 6.99
N VAL A 6 1.66 18.87 7.43
CA VAL A 6 2.14 20.01 8.25
C VAL A 6 1.89 21.33 7.51
N ALA A 7 2.27 21.39 6.21
CA ALA A 7 2.07 22.58 5.40
C ALA A 7 0.58 22.91 5.23
N ARG A 8 -0.30 21.92 5.02
CA ARG A 8 -1.75 22.09 4.89
C ARG A 8 -2.33 22.71 6.16
N ILE A 9 -2.04 22.11 7.33
CA ILE A 9 -2.54 22.60 8.62
C ILE A 9 -2.01 24.01 8.92
N ALA A 10 -0.72 24.26 8.68
CA ALA A 10 -0.12 25.57 8.91
C ALA A 10 -0.78 26.63 8.01
N LEU A 11 -0.99 26.33 6.74
CA LEU A 11 -1.62 27.24 5.79
C LEU A 11 -3.08 27.56 6.18
N GLU A 12 -3.87 26.55 6.55
CA GLU A 12 -5.25 26.74 7.01
C GLU A 12 -5.32 27.67 8.24
N LYS A 13 -4.40 27.48 9.20
CA LYS A 13 -4.31 28.34 10.40
C LYS A 13 -3.89 29.76 10.06
N LEU A 14 -2.93 29.95 9.17
CA LEU A 14 -2.47 31.27 8.73
C LEU A 14 -3.57 32.03 7.98
N ILE A 15 -4.31 31.34 7.09
CA ILE A 15 -5.44 31.93 6.38
C ILE A 15 -6.53 32.37 7.38
N SER A 16 -6.85 31.51 8.34
CA SER A 16 -7.86 31.83 9.37
C SER A 16 -7.44 32.96 10.29
N ASP A 17 -6.14 33.08 10.64
CA ASP A 17 -5.60 34.12 11.50
C ASP A 17 -5.43 35.48 10.79
N GLY A 18 -5.21 35.46 9.47
CA GLY A 18 -4.99 36.64 8.63
C GLY A 18 -3.64 37.35 8.81
N ARG A 19 -2.83 36.94 9.79
CA ARG A 19 -1.52 37.52 10.10
C ARG A 19 -0.42 36.70 9.45
N ILE A 20 0.07 37.16 8.30
CA ILE A 20 1.06 36.45 7.49
C ILE A 20 2.36 37.25 7.48
N HIS A 21 3.25 36.99 8.45
CA HIS A 21 4.64 37.49 8.47
C HIS A 21 5.60 36.39 8.94
N PRO A 22 6.91 36.47 8.66
CA PRO A 22 7.87 35.37 8.83
C PRO A 22 7.79 34.69 10.20
N THR A 23 7.88 35.44 11.30
CA THR A 23 7.85 34.88 12.65
C THR A 23 6.54 34.08 12.91
N ARG A 24 5.42 34.62 12.45
CA ARG A 24 4.12 33.96 12.61
C ARG A 24 4.01 32.68 11.80
N ILE A 25 4.59 32.67 10.60
CA ILE A 25 4.68 31.48 9.77
C ILE A 25 5.49 30.39 10.48
N GLU A 26 6.68 30.72 11.00
CA GLU A 26 7.55 29.78 11.71
C GLU A 26 6.83 29.17 12.93
N GLU A 27 6.23 30.03 13.80
CA GLU A 27 5.46 29.56 14.96
C GLU A 27 4.31 28.62 14.58
N THR A 28 3.60 28.96 13.50
CA THR A 28 2.44 28.19 13.07
C THR A 28 2.86 26.86 12.48
N VAL A 29 3.94 26.83 11.71
CA VAL A 29 4.52 25.59 11.15
C VAL A 29 4.97 24.67 12.29
N GLU A 30 5.66 25.21 13.30
CA GLU A 30 6.12 24.41 14.44
C GLU A 30 4.96 23.83 15.25
N LYS A 31 3.89 24.60 15.46
CA LYS A 31 2.66 24.11 16.09
C LYS A 31 2.00 23.00 15.27
N ALA A 32 1.87 23.21 13.95
CA ALA A 32 1.31 22.20 13.05
C ALA A 32 2.15 20.91 13.03
N ARG A 33 3.48 21.01 13.10
CA ARG A 33 4.39 19.85 13.19
C ARG A 33 4.10 19.04 14.44
N ARG A 34 4.00 19.68 15.60
CA ARG A 34 3.70 19.01 16.88
C ARG A 34 2.33 18.33 16.85
N GLU A 35 1.33 18.96 16.26
CA GLU A 35 -0.01 18.36 16.11
C GLU A 35 0.04 17.11 15.25
N VAL A 36 0.74 17.15 14.11
CA VAL A 36 0.90 15.99 13.23
C VAL A 36 1.69 14.87 13.91
N GLU A 37 2.75 15.20 14.66
CA GLU A 37 3.52 14.22 15.42
C GLU A 37 2.67 13.55 16.52
N ASN A 38 1.86 14.31 17.24
CA ASN A 38 0.92 13.75 18.20
C ASN A 38 -0.11 12.84 17.55
N THR A 39 -0.66 13.23 16.41
CA THR A 39 -1.59 12.40 15.64
C THR A 39 -0.93 11.10 15.17
N ILE A 40 0.31 11.16 14.68
CA ILE A 40 1.10 9.98 14.29
C ILE A 40 1.22 9.01 15.47
N LYS A 41 1.59 9.52 16.64
CA LYS A 41 1.71 8.69 17.84
C LYS A 41 0.37 8.03 18.20
N GLN A 42 -0.69 8.80 18.29
CA GLN A 42 -2.03 8.31 18.63
C GLN A 42 -2.56 7.28 17.65
N GLU A 43 -2.39 7.50 16.35
CA GLU A 43 -2.84 6.55 15.31
C GLU A 43 -2.04 5.25 15.30
N GLY A 44 -0.73 5.31 15.57
CA GLY A 44 0.08 4.11 15.73
C GLY A 44 -0.32 3.30 16.97
N GLU A 45 -0.50 3.96 18.12
CA GLU A 45 -0.95 3.32 19.36
C GLU A 45 -2.36 2.73 19.19
N ARG A 46 -3.27 3.47 18.56
CA ARG A 46 -4.62 2.97 18.22
C ARG A 46 -4.57 1.72 17.36
N ALA A 47 -3.76 1.70 16.31
CA ALA A 47 -3.66 0.56 15.40
C ALA A 47 -3.17 -0.72 16.11
N VAL A 48 -2.16 -0.61 16.96
CA VAL A 48 -1.63 -1.74 17.73
C VAL A 48 -2.67 -2.26 18.74
N LEU A 49 -3.37 -1.35 19.43
CA LEU A 49 -4.42 -1.69 20.39
C LEU A 49 -5.62 -2.36 19.70
N GLU A 50 -6.08 -1.81 18.59
CA GLU A 50 -7.23 -2.28 17.82
C GLU A 50 -7.02 -3.71 17.29
N VAL A 51 -5.82 -4.02 16.78
CA VAL A 51 -5.48 -5.37 16.32
C VAL A 51 -5.22 -6.33 17.48
N GLY A 52 -4.90 -5.81 18.67
CA GLY A 52 -4.59 -6.58 19.87
C GLY A 52 -3.19 -7.21 19.84
N VAL A 53 -2.22 -6.56 19.22
CA VAL A 53 -0.81 -6.97 19.22
C VAL A 53 -0.03 -6.23 20.30
N ASN A 54 0.64 -6.94 21.18
CA ASN A 54 1.39 -6.37 22.29
C ASN A 54 2.91 -6.38 22.02
N GLY A 55 3.66 -5.46 22.67
CA GLY A 55 5.11 -5.46 22.65
C GLY A 55 5.71 -5.05 21.29
N VAL A 56 4.99 -4.27 20.48
CA VAL A 56 5.55 -3.63 19.28
C VAL A 56 6.46 -2.49 19.73
N HIS A 57 7.68 -2.42 19.20
CA HIS A 57 8.63 -1.37 19.56
C HIS A 57 8.05 0.03 19.22
N HIS A 58 8.25 1.01 20.09
CA HIS A 58 7.65 2.35 19.97
C HIS A 58 7.99 3.05 18.65
N GLU A 59 9.17 2.82 18.08
CA GLU A 59 9.52 3.36 16.76
C GLU A 59 8.71 2.71 15.63
N LEU A 60 8.40 1.41 15.71
CA LEU A 60 7.50 0.76 14.76
C LEU A 60 6.07 1.29 14.90
N VAL A 61 5.61 1.53 16.12
CA VAL A 61 4.30 2.17 16.39
C VAL A 61 4.25 3.55 15.75
N LYS A 62 5.31 4.34 15.87
CA LYS A 62 5.41 5.66 15.22
C LYS A 62 5.40 5.55 13.69
N LEU A 63 6.10 4.58 13.12
CA LEU A 63 6.08 4.33 11.68
C LEU A 63 4.70 3.88 11.20
N LEU A 64 3.98 3.02 11.94
CA LEU A 64 2.59 2.69 11.65
C LEU A 64 1.71 3.95 11.60
N GLY A 65 1.84 4.83 12.58
CA GLY A 65 1.10 6.09 12.59
C GLY A 65 1.38 6.99 11.38
N ARG A 66 2.62 6.98 10.86
CA ARG A 66 2.98 7.72 9.63
C ARG A 66 2.24 7.22 8.40
N LEU A 67 1.86 5.92 8.36
CA LEU A 67 1.10 5.31 7.26
C LEU A 67 -0.30 5.92 7.10
N ARG A 68 -0.85 6.59 8.13
CA ARG A 68 -2.08 7.38 8.03
C ARG A 68 -2.03 8.40 6.90
N TYR A 69 -0.86 8.98 6.65
CA TYR A 69 -0.64 10.02 5.64
C TYR A 69 -0.12 9.45 4.32
N ARG A 70 -0.01 8.14 4.21
CA ARG A 70 0.44 7.45 3.01
C ARG A 70 -0.72 6.81 2.28
N THR A 71 -0.83 7.09 0.99
CA THR A 71 -1.79 6.46 0.09
C THR A 71 -1.04 5.69 -0.98
N SER A 72 -1.46 4.47 -1.25
CA SER A 72 -0.92 3.60 -2.31
C SER A 72 -2.07 3.09 -3.15
N TYR A 73 -2.04 3.33 -4.46
CA TYR A 73 -3.13 2.97 -5.38
C TYR A 73 -4.53 3.45 -4.93
N GLY A 74 -4.61 4.61 -4.29
CA GLY A 74 -5.87 5.18 -3.78
C GLY A 74 -6.34 4.64 -2.44
N GLN A 75 -5.68 3.62 -1.89
CA GLN A 75 -5.98 3.04 -0.58
C GLN A 75 -5.07 3.67 0.49
N ASN A 76 -5.64 4.04 1.65
CA ASN A 76 -4.85 4.47 2.79
C ASN A 76 -4.06 3.28 3.36
N VAL A 77 -2.74 3.43 3.51
CA VAL A 77 -1.86 2.31 3.86
C VAL A 77 -2.07 1.84 5.30
N LEU A 78 -2.38 2.72 6.26
CA LEU A 78 -2.67 2.31 7.64
C LEU A 78 -3.94 1.46 7.71
N ASN A 79 -5.01 1.90 7.04
CA ASN A 79 -6.27 1.15 7.00
C ASN A 79 -6.09 -0.19 6.30
N HIS A 80 -5.32 -0.24 5.22
CA HIS A 80 -4.95 -1.48 4.54
C HIS A 80 -4.19 -2.43 5.48
N SER A 81 -3.18 -1.92 6.21
CA SER A 81 -2.42 -2.73 7.17
C SER A 81 -3.29 -3.31 8.28
N LEU A 82 -4.27 -2.54 8.78
CA LEU A 82 -5.26 -3.04 9.75
C LEU A 82 -6.12 -4.16 9.15
N GLU A 83 -6.62 -3.98 7.94
CA GLU A 83 -7.44 -4.97 7.23
C GLU A 83 -6.65 -6.26 6.98
N VAL A 84 -5.41 -6.15 6.49
CA VAL A 84 -4.52 -7.31 6.30
C VAL A 84 -4.24 -8.03 7.62
N ALA A 85 -4.04 -7.29 8.73
CA ALA A 85 -3.86 -7.88 10.05
C ALA A 85 -5.08 -8.69 10.49
N TYR A 86 -6.29 -8.17 10.32
CA TYR A 86 -7.52 -8.88 10.66
C TYR A 86 -7.73 -10.13 9.80
N LEU A 87 -7.57 -10.01 8.49
CA LEU A 87 -7.68 -11.14 7.55
C LEU A 87 -6.65 -12.22 7.88
N SER A 88 -5.40 -11.82 8.15
CA SER A 88 -4.34 -12.76 8.54
C SER A 88 -4.66 -13.48 9.84
N GLY A 89 -5.20 -12.77 10.83
CA GLY A 89 -5.61 -13.37 12.10
C GLY A 89 -6.74 -14.36 11.95
N MET A 90 -7.76 -14.05 11.15
CA MET A 90 -8.88 -14.95 10.84
C MET A 90 -8.39 -16.22 10.13
N MET A 91 -7.60 -16.07 9.06
CA MET A 91 -7.05 -17.22 8.32
C MET A 91 -6.18 -18.11 9.21
N ALA A 92 -5.33 -17.51 10.06
CA ALA A 92 -4.52 -18.27 11.00
C ALA A 92 -5.37 -19.08 11.99
N SER A 93 -6.42 -18.46 12.54
CA SER A 93 -7.35 -19.14 13.45
C SER A 93 -8.06 -20.32 12.78
N GLU A 94 -8.54 -20.17 11.55
CA GLU A 94 -9.19 -21.26 10.78
C GLU A 94 -8.22 -22.42 10.49
N LEU A 95 -6.94 -22.12 10.36
CA LEU A 95 -5.88 -23.12 10.16
C LEU A 95 -5.34 -23.71 11.49
N GLY A 96 -5.88 -23.31 12.64
CA GLY A 96 -5.41 -23.76 13.95
C GLY A 96 -4.04 -23.22 14.37
N LEU A 97 -3.61 -22.08 13.77
CA LEU A 97 -2.35 -21.40 14.09
C LEU A 97 -2.57 -20.27 15.09
N ASP A 98 -1.47 -19.79 15.71
CA ASP A 98 -1.52 -18.61 16.57
C ASP A 98 -1.86 -17.35 15.74
N PRO A 99 -3.05 -16.74 15.93
CA PRO A 99 -3.45 -15.56 15.22
C PRO A 99 -2.62 -14.32 15.58
N THR A 100 -1.95 -14.30 16.71
CA THR A 100 -1.18 -13.15 17.20
C THR A 100 -0.02 -12.82 16.28
N VAL A 101 0.74 -13.86 15.89
CA VAL A 101 1.88 -13.70 14.97
C VAL A 101 1.40 -13.29 13.58
N ALA A 102 0.32 -13.90 13.09
CA ALA A 102 -0.25 -13.57 11.79
C ALA A 102 -0.76 -12.12 11.74
N LYS A 103 -1.49 -11.67 12.77
CA LYS A 103 -1.95 -10.29 12.91
C LYS A 103 -0.78 -9.31 12.94
N ARG A 104 0.28 -9.62 13.71
CA ARG A 104 1.47 -8.80 13.80
C ARG A 104 2.18 -8.67 12.46
N ALA A 105 2.36 -9.78 11.76
CA ALA A 105 2.97 -9.81 10.44
C ALA A 105 2.13 -9.02 9.42
N GLY A 106 0.83 -9.21 9.40
CA GLY A 106 -0.10 -8.45 8.55
C GLY A 106 -0.09 -6.95 8.84
N LEU A 107 -0.05 -6.55 10.13
CA LEU A 107 0.01 -5.14 10.51
C LEU A 107 1.30 -4.46 10.04
N LEU A 108 2.42 -5.19 10.03
CA LEU A 108 3.75 -4.65 9.72
C LEU A 108 4.21 -4.90 8.28
N HIS A 109 3.45 -5.65 7.45
CA HIS A 109 3.92 -6.06 6.12
C HIS A 109 4.36 -4.88 5.24
N ASP A 110 3.67 -3.76 5.32
CA ASP A 110 3.88 -2.55 4.53
C ASP A 110 4.60 -1.43 5.30
N ILE A 111 5.23 -1.72 6.45
CA ILE A 111 5.85 -0.70 7.32
C ILE A 111 6.91 0.14 6.61
N GLY A 112 7.59 -0.41 5.62
CA GLY A 112 8.59 0.29 4.82
C GLY A 112 8.02 1.46 4.01
N LYS A 113 6.74 1.46 3.68
CA LYS A 113 6.06 2.58 3.01
C LYS A 113 6.01 3.86 3.85
N ALA A 114 6.30 3.78 5.16
CA ALA A 114 6.46 4.96 6.00
C ALA A 114 7.75 5.75 5.70
N LEU A 115 8.75 5.12 5.05
CA LEU A 115 10.09 5.64 4.82
C LEU A 115 10.52 5.63 3.35
N ASP A 116 9.79 5.00 2.44
CA ASP A 116 10.16 4.81 1.03
C ASP A 116 10.43 6.11 0.23
N HIS A 117 9.96 7.25 0.73
CA HIS A 117 10.25 8.57 0.16
C HIS A 117 11.51 9.23 0.76
N GLU A 118 12.05 8.69 1.81
CA GLU A 118 13.19 9.24 2.57
C GLU A 118 14.43 8.36 2.45
N MET A 119 14.26 7.10 2.00
CA MET A 119 15.31 6.09 1.87
C MET A 119 15.30 5.48 0.47
N GLU A 120 16.48 5.15 -0.05
CA GLU A 120 16.62 4.37 -1.28
C GLU A 120 16.29 2.90 -1.04
N GLY A 121 15.65 2.26 -2.02
CA GLY A 121 15.27 0.85 -1.97
C GLY A 121 13.78 0.61 -2.08
N SER A 122 13.39 -0.66 -2.21
CA SER A 122 11.99 -1.04 -2.20
C SER A 122 11.42 -0.95 -0.77
N HIS A 123 10.12 -0.66 -0.65
CA HIS A 123 9.47 -0.65 0.67
C HIS A 123 9.58 -2.00 1.39
N VAL A 124 9.70 -3.11 0.64
CA VAL A 124 9.93 -4.46 1.19
C VAL A 124 11.27 -4.51 1.89
N GLN A 125 12.35 -4.12 1.20
CA GLN A 125 13.69 -4.12 1.77
C GLN A 125 13.80 -3.19 2.99
N ILE A 126 13.28 -1.97 2.87
CA ILE A 126 13.23 -1.00 3.98
C ILE A 126 12.43 -1.57 5.15
N GLY A 127 11.31 -2.24 4.89
CA GLY A 127 10.46 -2.88 5.90
C GLY A 127 11.20 -4.00 6.64
N VAL A 128 11.91 -4.85 5.93
CA VAL A 128 12.76 -5.92 6.49
C VAL A 128 13.86 -5.34 7.40
N ASP A 129 14.57 -4.32 6.92
CA ASP A 129 15.67 -3.71 7.67
C ASP A 129 15.18 -3.04 8.96
N VAL A 130 14.05 -2.34 8.89
CA VAL A 130 13.42 -1.71 10.04
C VAL A 130 12.88 -2.74 11.02
N ALA A 131 12.22 -3.80 10.55
CA ALA A 131 11.72 -4.87 11.41
C ALA A 131 12.86 -5.58 12.15
N ARG A 132 13.96 -5.90 11.48
CA ARG A 132 15.17 -6.47 12.10
C ARG A 132 15.81 -5.52 13.10
N LYS A 133 15.96 -4.25 12.75
CA LYS A 133 16.51 -3.21 13.64
C LYS A 133 15.75 -3.14 14.96
N TYR A 134 14.46 -3.29 14.94
CA TYR A 134 13.59 -3.23 16.12
C TYR A 134 13.20 -4.60 16.66
N ARG A 135 13.97 -5.65 16.29
CA ARG A 135 13.93 -6.99 16.85
C ARG A 135 12.59 -7.71 16.72
N GLU A 136 11.94 -7.53 15.58
CA GLU A 136 10.80 -8.38 15.21
C GLU A 136 11.23 -9.82 14.99
N SER A 137 10.32 -10.78 15.23
CA SER A 137 10.61 -12.19 15.03
C SER A 137 10.89 -12.51 13.56
N GLU A 138 11.71 -13.53 13.31
CA GLU A 138 12.02 -13.98 11.94
C GLU A 138 10.76 -14.35 11.15
N ALA A 139 9.71 -14.85 11.80
CA ALA A 139 8.44 -15.14 11.14
C ALA A 139 7.78 -13.86 10.59
N VAL A 140 7.82 -12.75 11.35
CA VAL A 140 7.30 -11.44 10.92
C VAL A 140 8.19 -10.85 9.82
N VAL A 141 9.51 -10.89 10.01
CA VAL A 141 10.49 -10.38 9.02
C VAL A 141 10.35 -11.12 7.69
N HIS A 142 10.22 -12.46 7.74
CA HIS A 142 10.03 -13.26 6.54
C HIS A 142 8.69 -12.95 5.83
N ALA A 143 7.61 -12.75 6.57
CA ALA A 143 6.33 -12.35 5.99
C ALA A 143 6.42 -10.98 5.30
N ILE A 144 7.14 -10.01 5.88
CA ILE A 144 7.43 -8.72 5.25
C ILE A 144 8.24 -8.91 3.96
N ALA A 145 9.24 -9.78 3.96
CA ALA A 145 10.08 -10.02 2.78
C ALA A 145 9.32 -10.71 1.64
N ALA A 146 8.38 -11.58 1.96
CA ALA A 146 7.74 -12.48 1.00
C ALA A 146 6.40 -11.97 0.43
N HIS A 147 5.78 -10.92 1.00
CA HIS A 147 4.39 -10.56 0.69
C HIS A 147 4.13 -10.19 -0.76
N HIS A 148 5.14 -9.73 -1.52
CA HIS A 148 5.03 -9.46 -2.97
C HIS A 148 5.59 -10.58 -3.86
N GLY A 149 6.12 -11.66 -3.27
CA GLY A 149 6.66 -12.79 -4.03
C GLY A 149 8.11 -12.64 -4.50
N ASP A 150 8.79 -11.53 -4.16
CA ASP A 150 10.22 -11.34 -4.45
C ASP A 150 11.09 -12.37 -3.70
N VAL A 151 10.60 -12.83 -2.56
CA VAL A 151 11.16 -13.93 -1.77
C VAL A 151 10.10 -15.01 -1.64
N GLU A 152 10.49 -16.28 -1.78
CA GLU A 152 9.60 -17.41 -1.61
C GLU A 152 9.00 -17.47 -0.20
N ALA A 153 7.66 -17.60 -0.11
CA ALA A 153 6.95 -17.73 1.15
C ALA A 153 7.13 -19.14 1.72
N LYS A 154 8.14 -19.32 2.59
CA LYS A 154 8.51 -20.62 3.19
C LYS A 154 7.75 -20.96 4.48
N THR A 155 6.93 -20.04 4.99
CA THR A 155 6.15 -20.24 6.22
C THR A 155 4.68 -20.03 5.93
N VAL A 156 3.80 -20.76 6.64
CA VAL A 156 2.36 -20.60 6.51
C VAL A 156 1.92 -19.15 6.82
N ILE A 157 2.57 -18.50 7.79
CA ILE A 157 2.32 -17.08 8.13
C ILE A 157 2.61 -16.17 6.93
N ALA A 158 3.72 -16.39 6.21
CA ALA A 158 4.04 -15.59 5.01
C ALA A 158 3.00 -15.80 3.90
N CYS A 159 2.55 -17.04 3.66
CA CYS A 159 1.49 -17.34 2.69
C CYS A 159 0.16 -16.68 3.09
N ILE A 160 -0.20 -16.70 4.38
CA ILE A 160 -1.40 -16.05 4.90
C ILE A 160 -1.35 -14.54 4.66
N VAL A 161 -0.24 -13.88 4.99
CA VAL A 161 -0.08 -12.42 4.80
C VAL A 161 -0.16 -12.05 3.32
N GLN A 162 0.47 -12.83 2.44
CA GLN A 162 0.39 -12.62 1.00
C GLN A 162 -1.04 -12.75 0.47
N ALA A 163 -1.78 -13.76 0.92
CA ALA A 163 -3.18 -13.93 0.56
C ALA A 163 -4.07 -12.80 1.11
N ALA A 164 -3.86 -12.40 2.36
CA ALA A 164 -4.59 -11.31 3.01
C ALA A 164 -4.36 -9.96 2.33
N ASP A 165 -3.10 -9.66 1.94
CA ASP A 165 -2.77 -8.47 1.17
C ASP A 165 -3.50 -8.45 -0.18
N ALA A 166 -3.45 -9.57 -0.92
CA ALA A 166 -4.12 -9.70 -2.20
C ALA A 166 -5.65 -9.51 -2.08
N ILE A 167 -6.28 -10.09 -1.07
CA ILE A 167 -7.73 -9.95 -0.80
C ILE A 167 -8.09 -8.50 -0.47
N SER A 168 -7.35 -7.86 0.45
CA SER A 168 -7.57 -6.46 0.81
C SER A 168 -7.42 -5.53 -0.39
N ALA A 169 -6.42 -5.78 -1.24
CA ALA A 169 -6.17 -5.00 -2.46
C ALA A 169 -7.24 -5.21 -3.54
N ALA A 170 -7.81 -6.42 -3.66
CA ALA A 170 -8.80 -6.78 -4.67
C ALA A 170 -10.24 -6.43 -4.29
N ARG A 171 -10.49 -6.08 -3.05
CA ARG A 171 -11.83 -5.74 -2.53
C ARG A 171 -12.46 -4.60 -3.32
N PRO A 172 -13.75 -4.70 -3.74
CA PRO A 172 -14.44 -3.62 -4.44
C PRO A 172 -14.35 -2.29 -3.67
N GLY A 173 -13.88 -1.25 -4.35
CA GLY A 173 -13.71 0.10 -3.78
C GLY A 173 -12.48 0.31 -2.89
N ALA A 174 -11.65 -0.70 -2.65
CA ALA A 174 -10.40 -0.57 -1.89
C ALA A 174 -9.38 0.32 -2.61
N ARG A 175 -9.20 0.11 -3.89
CA ARG A 175 -8.34 0.90 -4.76
C ARG A 175 -9.21 1.83 -5.60
N ARG A 176 -9.12 3.13 -5.37
CA ARG A 176 -9.60 4.13 -6.32
C ARG A 176 -8.54 4.22 -7.41
N GLU A 177 -8.78 3.53 -8.50
CA GLU A 177 -8.02 3.77 -9.71
C GLU A 177 -8.27 5.23 -10.12
N ASN A 178 -7.21 6.02 -10.23
CA ASN A 178 -7.36 7.38 -10.76
C ASN A 178 -7.79 7.22 -12.22
N LEU A 179 -8.86 7.90 -12.65
CA LEU A 179 -9.39 7.79 -14.00
C LEU A 179 -8.29 7.90 -15.07
N GLU A 180 -7.31 8.78 -14.84
CA GLU A 180 -6.15 8.93 -15.73
C GLU A 180 -5.28 7.68 -15.81
N ASN A 181 -5.03 6.99 -14.69
CA ASN A 181 -4.25 5.75 -14.67
C ASN A 181 -5.03 4.59 -15.30
N TYR A 182 -6.35 4.58 -15.10
CA TYR A 182 -7.25 3.64 -15.76
C TYR A 182 -7.21 3.81 -17.29
N ILE A 183 -7.36 5.03 -17.77
CA ILE A 183 -7.29 5.34 -19.21
C ILE A 183 -5.92 4.97 -19.78
N LYS A 184 -4.83 5.41 -19.15
CA LYS A 184 -3.45 5.06 -19.59
C LYS A 184 -3.20 3.56 -19.64
N ARG A 185 -3.80 2.78 -18.73
CA ARG A 185 -3.68 1.32 -18.76
C ARG A 185 -4.42 0.72 -19.95
N LEU A 186 -5.64 1.20 -20.23
CA LEU A 186 -6.40 0.74 -21.40
C LEU A 186 -5.68 1.11 -22.71
N GLU A 187 -5.23 2.36 -22.82
CA GLU A 187 -4.45 2.83 -23.98
C GLU A 187 -3.20 1.98 -24.22
N LYS A 188 -2.46 1.66 -23.15
CA LYS A 188 -1.26 0.82 -23.26
C LYS A 188 -1.56 -0.62 -23.65
N LEU A 189 -2.69 -1.20 -23.21
CA LEU A 189 -3.15 -2.51 -23.63
C LEU A 189 -3.53 -2.52 -25.12
N GLU A 190 -4.24 -1.48 -25.56
CA GLU A 190 -4.61 -1.29 -26.96
C GLU A 190 -3.38 -1.05 -27.86
N GLU A 191 -2.41 -0.26 -27.39
CA GLU A 191 -1.13 -0.03 -28.06
C GLU A 191 -0.36 -1.35 -28.28
N VAL A 192 -0.23 -2.18 -27.23
CA VAL A 192 0.40 -3.49 -27.33
C VAL A 192 -0.33 -4.39 -28.32
N ALA A 193 -1.66 -4.48 -28.22
CA ALA A 193 -2.44 -5.31 -29.15
C ALA A 193 -2.35 -4.83 -30.61
N SER A 194 -2.35 -3.51 -30.82
CA SER A 194 -2.24 -2.90 -32.16
C SER A 194 -0.85 -3.04 -32.77
N SER A 195 0.18 -3.33 -31.96
CA SER A 195 1.56 -3.54 -32.46
C SER A 195 1.75 -4.84 -33.23
N PHE A 196 0.82 -5.78 -33.12
CA PHE A 196 0.91 -7.06 -33.85
C PHE A 196 0.49 -6.93 -35.31
N GLU A 197 1.26 -7.53 -36.17
CA GLU A 197 0.98 -7.54 -37.61
C GLU A 197 -0.34 -8.26 -37.90
N GLY A 198 -1.20 -7.63 -38.70
CA GLY A 198 -2.52 -8.17 -39.05
C GLY A 198 -3.66 -7.69 -38.20
N VAL A 199 -3.40 -6.96 -37.12
CA VAL A 199 -4.44 -6.29 -36.35
C VAL A 199 -4.93 -5.03 -37.10
N GLU A 200 -6.24 -4.90 -37.25
CA GLU A 200 -6.88 -3.73 -37.86
C GLU A 200 -7.30 -2.72 -36.81
N SER A 201 -7.93 -3.19 -35.74
CA SER A 201 -8.30 -2.40 -34.55
C SER A 201 -8.42 -3.29 -33.33
N CYS A 202 -8.28 -2.70 -32.14
CA CYS A 202 -8.51 -3.39 -30.88
C CYS A 202 -9.18 -2.47 -29.87
N TYR A 203 -9.89 -3.06 -28.94
CA TYR A 203 -10.61 -2.35 -27.89
C TYR A 203 -10.48 -3.10 -26.58
N ALA A 204 -9.97 -2.43 -25.53
CA ALA A 204 -9.95 -2.95 -24.19
C ALA A 204 -11.34 -2.72 -23.55
N ILE A 205 -12.00 -3.81 -23.17
CA ILE A 205 -13.33 -3.81 -22.56
C ILE A 205 -13.30 -4.46 -21.18
N GLN A 206 -14.39 -4.39 -20.41
CA GLN A 206 -14.49 -4.92 -19.05
C GLN A 206 -13.33 -4.47 -18.13
N ALA A 207 -13.01 -3.18 -18.16
CA ALA A 207 -11.91 -2.60 -17.40
C ALA A 207 -10.51 -3.19 -17.73
N GLY A 208 -10.28 -3.59 -18.98
CA GLY A 208 -9.02 -4.17 -19.44
C GLY A 208 -8.84 -5.64 -19.09
N ARG A 209 -9.91 -6.35 -18.72
CA ARG A 209 -9.90 -7.80 -18.49
C ARG A 209 -10.14 -8.59 -19.77
N GLU A 210 -10.66 -7.94 -20.80
CA GLU A 210 -10.93 -8.50 -22.12
C GLU A 210 -10.43 -7.50 -23.18
N ILE A 211 -9.75 -8.00 -24.22
CA ILE A 211 -9.36 -7.20 -25.38
C ILE A 211 -10.05 -7.81 -26.60
N ARG A 212 -10.84 -7.01 -27.30
CA ARG A 212 -11.40 -7.39 -28.60
C ARG A 212 -10.47 -6.94 -29.69
N ILE A 213 -10.00 -7.88 -30.47
CA ILE A 213 -9.06 -7.64 -31.57
C ILE A 213 -9.77 -7.94 -32.87
N MET A 214 -9.78 -6.97 -33.80
CA MET A 214 -10.22 -7.15 -35.18
C MET A 214 -8.98 -7.35 -36.04
N VAL A 215 -8.95 -8.44 -36.79
CA VAL A 215 -7.84 -8.79 -37.67
C VAL A 215 -8.22 -8.63 -39.13
N LYS A 216 -7.24 -8.36 -40.00
CA LYS A 216 -7.42 -8.32 -41.45
C LYS A 216 -7.47 -9.74 -41.98
N PRO A 217 -8.58 -10.16 -42.64
CA PRO A 217 -8.77 -11.55 -43.07
C PRO A 217 -7.74 -12.01 -44.13
N ASP A 218 -7.15 -11.06 -44.83
CA ASP A 218 -6.10 -11.29 -45.81
C ASP A 218 -4.70 -11.54 -45.23
N LYS A 219 -4.52 -11.20 -43.93
CA LYS A 219 -3.23 -11.32 -43.23
C LYS A 219 -3.20 -12.34 -42.12
N VAL A 220 -4.34 -12.70 -41.54
CA VAL A 220 -4.45 -13.62 -40.40
C VAL A 220 -5.49 -14.70 -40.73
N SER A 221 -5.07 -15.97 -40.82
CA SER A 221 -5.98 -17.10 -41.00
C SER A 221 -6.62 -17.53 -39.69
N ASP A 222 -7.80 -18.19 -39.77
CA ASP A 222 -8.53 -18.71 -38.62
C ASP A 222 -7.68 -19.64 -37.74
N GLU A 223 -6.76 -20.40 -38.33
CA GLU A 223 -5.82 -21.28 -37.64
C GLU A 223 -4.79 -20.51 -36.79
N ARG A 224 -4.41 -19.30 -37.20
CA ARG A 224 -3.50 -18.43 -36.47
C ARG A 224 -4.18 -17.63 -35.34
N MET A 225 -5.51 -17.52 -35.37
CA MET A 225 -6.28 -16.90 -34.30
C MET A 225 -6.48 -17.80 -33.09
N THR A 226 -6.25 -19.10 -33.20
CA THR A 226 -6.43 -20.10 -32.15
C THR A 226 -5.15 -20.49 -31.42
N LEU A 227 -4.02 -19.95 -31.77
CA LEU A 227 -2.72 -20.12 -31.13
C LEU A 227 -2.43 -18.97 -30.13
#